data_8afd3a152143bc3aca8918a7db005076
#
_entry.id   8afd3a152143bc3aca8918a7db005076
#
_cell.length_a   1.000
_cell.length_b   1.000
_cell.length_c   1.000
_cell.angle_alpha   90.00
_cell.angle_beta   90.00
_cell.angle_gamma   90.00
#
_symmetry.space_group_name_H-M   'P 1'
#
loop_
_entity.id
_entity.type
_entity.pdbx_description
1 polymer ?
#
loop_
_entity_poly.entity_id
_entity_poly.type
_entity_poly.pdbx_seq_one_letter_code
_entity_poly.pdbx_strand_id
1 'polypeptide(L)'
;MSVSWPDLEKPVKYSSEFLINNKINQKKEARSNLKIWKSSEIKEEIFLDYNSILSSEGFRNFLRKLHDYGFLVIKNCETNLKTVETIANKIGYVRNSIFGGLWSFESDENKADSAYTQEELRPHTDSTYSND
;
A
#
# COMPACT_ATOMS: atom_id res chain seq x y z
N MET A 1 29.00 -2.86 9.40
CA MET A 1 28.72 -4.11 8.65
C MET A 1 28.77 -3.83 7.17
N SER A 2 29.30 -4.74 6.35
CA SER A 2 29.35 -4.59 4.89
C SER A 2 28.60 -5.76 4.27
N VAL A 3 27.73 -5.48 3.29
CA VAL A 3 26.91 -6.49 2.60
C VAL A 3 27.15 -6.37 1.10
N SER A 4 27.46 -7.48 0.46
CA SER A 4 27.59 -7.58 -0.99
C SER A 4 26.29 -8.08 -1.59
N TRP A 5 25.78 -7.37 -2.59
CA TRP A 5 24.57 -7.72 -3.32
C TRP A 5 24.95 -8.15 -4.73
N PRO A 6 24.29 -9.17 -5.31
CA PRO A 6 24.64 -9.66 -6.65
C PRO A 6 24.62 -8.60 -7.74
N ASP A 7 23.73 -7.61 -7.60
CA ASP A 7 23.49 -6.58 -8.62
C ASP A 7 24.29 -5.29 -8.39
N LEU A 8 25.16 -5.25 -7.39
CA LEU A 8 25.97 -4.08 -7.07
C LEU A 8 27.47 -4.37 -7.21
N GLU A 9 28.18 -3.50 -7.93
CA GLU A 9 29.64 -3.62 -8.12
C GLU A 9 30.45 -3.50 -6.81
N LYS A 10 29.91 -2.82 -5.81
CA LYS A 10 30.60 -2.56 -4.54
C LYS A 10 29.73 -2.91 -3.34
N PRO A 11 30.35 -3.43 -2.26
CA PRO A 11 29.63 -3.71 -1.02
C PRO A 11 29.03 -2.44 -0.41
N VAL A 12 27.79 -2.53 0.06
CA VAL A 12 27.12 -1.46 0.79
C VAL A 12 27.51 -1.52 2.27
N LYS A 13 27.97 -0.40 2.83
CA LYS A 13 28.33 -0.29 4.24
C LYS A 13 27.16 0.30 5.03
N TYR A 14 26.77 -0.41 6.07
CA TYR A 14 25.75 0.03 7.03
C TYR A 14 26.42 0.46 8.34
N SER A 15 26.06 1.64 8.87
CA SER A 15 26.52 2.07 10.20
C SER A 15 25.86 1.22 11.31
N SER A 16 26.51 1.14 12.47
CA SER A 16 25.94 0.46 13.64
C SER A 16 24.62 1.12 14.08
N GLU A 17 24.58 2.44 14.02
CA GLU A 17 23.39 3.22 14.34
C GLU A 17 22.20 2.88 13.40
N PHE A 18 22.46 2.81 12.09
CA PHE A 18 21.43 2.39 11.14
C PHE A 18 20.87 1.00 11.47
N LEU A 19 21.76 0.04 11.77
CA LEU A 19 21.34 -1.33 12.09
C LEU A 19 20.57 -1.41 13.42
N ILE A 20 20.97 -0.63 14.42
CA ILE A 20 20.26 -0.55 15.69
C ILE A 20 18.86 0.03 15.50
N ASN A 21 18.76 1.13 14.76
CA ASN A 21 17.50 1.82 14.54
C ASN A 21 16.51 1.06 13.63
N ASN A 22 17.00 0.09 12.86
CA ASN A 22 16.19 -0.74 11.96
C ASN A 22 16.08 -2.21 12.40
N LYS A 23 16.24 -2.50 13.69
CA LYS A 23 16.00 -3.84 14.23
C LYS A 23 14.56 -4.27 14.01
N ILE A 24 14.36 -5.49 13.49
CA ILE A 24 13.03 -6.09 13.25
C ILE A 24 12.17 -6.12 14.53
N ASN A 25 12.83 -6.28 15.71
CA ASN A 25 12.13 -6.41 17.00
C ASN A 25 11.97 -5.08 17.77
N GLN A 26 12.30 -3.92 17.20
CA GLN A 26 11.88 -2.68 17.82
C GLN A 26 10.35 -2.67 17.83
N LYS A 27 9.74 -2.53 19.00
CA LYS A 27 8.33 -2.15 19.11
C LYS A 27 8.19 -0.88 18.29
N LYS A 28 7.58 -1.01 17.08
CA LYS A 28 7.22 0.18 16.31
C LYS A 28 6.43 1.05 17.26
N GLU A 29 6.89 2.26 17.50
CA GLU A 29 6.11 3.26 18.25
C GLU A 29 4.70 3.20 17.69
N ALA A 30 3.74 3.07 18.59
CA ALA A 30 2.34 3.02 18.20
C ALA A 30 2.10 4.18 17.23
N ARG A 31 1.53 3.91 16.07
CA ARG A 31 1.23 4.92 15.06
C ARG A 31 0.42 6.03 15.72
N SER A 32 1.11 7.06 16.21
CA SER A 32 0.57 8.07 17.13
C SER A 32 -0.47 8.99 16.46
N ASN A 33 -0.53 8.98 15.11
CA ASN A 33 -1.35 9.92 14.34
C ASN A 33 -2.50 9.25 13.57
N LEU A 34 -2.79 7.98 13.85
CA LEU A 34 -3.92 7.31 13.20
C LEU A 34 -5.24 8.00 13.62
N LYS A 35 -6.02 8.42 12.64
CA LYS A 35 -7.36 8.94 12.86
C LYS A 35 -8.34 7.78 12.87
N ILE A 36 -8.90 7.50 14.04
CA ILE A 36 -10.05 6.58 14.15
C ILE A 36 -11.28 7.37 13.71
N TRP A 37 -12.04 6.83 12.76
CA TRP A 37 -13.17 7.51 12.15
C TRP A 37 -14.40 6.59 12.07
N LYS A 38 -15.57 7.22 12.01
CA LYS A 38 -16.84 6.60 11.64
C LYS A 38 -17.28 7.13 10.27
N SER A 39 -18.16 6.43 9.59
CA SER A 39 -18.66 6.84 8.27
C SER A 39 -19.21 8.27 8.25
N SER A 40 -19.87 8.70 9.34
CA SER A 40 -20.38 10.07 9.50
C SER A 40 -19.29 11.15 9.66
N GLU A 41 -18.08 10.76 9.95
CA GLU A 41 -16.92 11.66 10.19
C GLU A 41 -16.01 11.76 8.96
N ILE A 42 -16.23 10.93 7.94
CA ILE A 42 -15.49 10.97 6.69
C ILE A 42 -15.90 12.22 5.92
N LYS A 43 -14.95 13.11 5.73
CA LYS A 43 -15.11 14.36 5.03
C LYS A 43 -14.44 14.35 3.67
N GLU A 44 -14.56 15.46 2.93
CA GLU A 44 -13.90 15.69 1.64
C GLU A 44 -12.36 15.50 1.67
N GLU A 45 -11.77 15.51 2.84
CA GLU A 45 -10.31 15.36 3.02
C GLU A 45 -9.72 14.06 2.51
N ILE A 46 -10.52 12.97 2.47
CA ILE A 46 -10.06 11.68 1.93
C ILE A 46 -10.08 11.61 0.40
N PHE A 47 -10.73 12.58 -0.25
CA PHE A 47 -10.81 12.63 -1.71
C PHE A 47 -9.66 13.46 -2.27
N LEU A 48 -8.89 12.88 -3.18
CA LEU A 48 -7.78 13.54 -3.87
C LEU A 48 -7.96 13.49 -5.38
N ASP A 49 -7.57 14.56 -6.04
CA ASP A 49 -7.52 14.59 -7.50
C ASP A 49 -6.30 13.83 -8.01
N TYR A 50 -6.46 13.01 -9.06
CA TYR A 50 -5.38 12.24 -9.64
C TYR A 50 -4.18 13.10 -10.08
N ASN A 51 -4.45 14.23 -10.73
CA ASN A 51 -3.38 15.10 -11.21
C ASN A 51 -2.58 15.73 -10.05
N SER A 52 -3.24 15.97 -8.91
CA SER A 52 -2.56 16.51 -7.73
C SER A 52 -1.50 15.55 -7.19
N ILE A 53 -1.79 14.23 -7.17
CA ILE A 53 -0.85 13.23 -6.66
C ILE A 53 0.32 12.94 -7.60
N LEU A 54 0.30 13.44 -8.83
CA LEU A 54 1.44 13.29 -9.75
C LEU A 54 2.62 14.17 -9.35
N SER A 55 2.38 15.31 -8.70
CA SER A 55 3.44 16.18 -8.18
C SER A 55 4.09 15.61 -6.90
N SER A 56 5.32 16.01 -6.60
CA SER A 56 6.03 15.55 -5.40
C SER A 56 5.35 16.01 -4.11
N GLU A 57 4.79 17.21 -4.08
CA GLU A 57 4.08 17.74 -2.92
C GLU A 57 2.73 17.06 -2.72
N GLY A 58 1.94 16.92 -3.78
CA GLY A 58 0.67 16.22 -3.75
C GLY A 58 0.82 14.76 -3.37
N PHE A 59 1.90 14.10 -3.81
CA PHE A 59 2.19 12.72 -3.42
C PHE A 59 2.58 12.60 -1.93
N ARG A 60 3.32 13.54 -1.36
CA ARG A 60 3.57 13.56 0.09
C ARG A 60 2.28 13.73 0.88
N ASN A 61 1.38 14.60 0.41
CA ASN A 61 0.07 14.78 1.03
C ASN A 61 -0.77 13.50 0.93
N PHE A 62 -0.76 12.83 -0.23
CA PHE A 62 -1.39 11.53 -0.42
C PHE A 62 -0.88 10.50 0.59
N LEU A 63 0.44 10.32 0.74
CA LEU A 63 1.01 9.36 1.68
C LEU A 63 0.66 9.69 3.15
N ARG A 64 0.69 10.98 3.51
CA ARG A 64 0.31 11.42 4.87
C ARG A 64 -1.14 11.09 5.18
N LYS A 65 -2.05 11.43 4.27
CA LYS A 65 -3.48 11.14 4.45
C LYS A 65 -3.78 9.65 4.44
N LEU A 66 -3.13 8.88 3.57
CA LEU A 66 -3.23 7.42 3.57
C LEU A 66 -2.78 6.83 4.90
N HIS A 67 -1.69 7.33 5.47
CA HIS A 67 -1.22 6.93 6.80
C HIS A 67 -2.24 7.30 7.89
N ASP A 68 -2.79 8.51 7.86
CA ASP A 68 -3.69 9.02 8.90
C ASP A 68 -5.06 8.33 8.90
N TYR A 69 -5.63 8.11 7.72
CA TYR A 69 -6.99 7.58 7.55
C TYR A 69 -7.04 6.07 7.23
N GLY A 70 -5.95 5.49 6.76
CA GLY A 70 -5.87 4.09 6.34
C GLY A 70 -6.40 3.83 4.92
N PHE A 71 -7.09 4.78 4.30
CA PHE A 71 -7.58 4.70 2.93
C PHE A 71 -7.78 6.10 2.33
N LEU A 72 -7.86 6.17 1.00
CA LEU A 72 -8.17 7.39 0.24
C LEU A 72 -8.97 7.05 -1.01
N VAL A 73 -9.68 8.03 -1.52
CA VAL A 73 -10.40 7.94 -2.79
C VAL A 73 -9.76 8.90 -3.79
N ILE A 74 -9.29 8.38 -4.91
CA ILE A 74 -8.70 9.18 -5.98
C ILE A 74 -9.77 9.44 -7.04
N LYS A 75 -10.06 10.72 -7.27
CA LYS A 75 -11.02 11.21 -8.26
C LYS A 75 -10.33 11.57 -9.58
N ASN A 76 -11.10 11.64 -10.64
CA ASN A 76 -10.65 12.12 -11.96
C ASN A 76 -9.48 11.32 -12.56
N CYS A 77 -9.46 10.01 -12.31
CA CYS A 77 -8.52 9.10 -12.93
C CYS A 77 -9.23 8.16 -13.91
N GLU A 78 -8.48 7.65 -14.87
CA GLU A 78 -8.98 6.59 -15.74
C GLU A 78 -9.11 5.28 -14.95
N THR A 79 -10.21 4.55 -15.21
CA THR A 79 -10.50 3.27 -14.55
C THR A 79 -9.88 2.12 -15.34
N ASN A 80 -8.56 2.00 -15.29
CA ASN A 80 -7.81 0.93 -15.97
C ASN A 80 -6.62 0.46 -15.12
N LEU A 81 -6.08 -0.71 -15.45
CA LEU A 81 -4.94 -1.30 -14.73
C LEU A 81 -3.69 -0.42 -14.78
N LYS A 82 -3.46 0.31 -15.85
CA LYS A 82 -2.28 1.17 -16.00
C LYS A 82 -2.29 2.33 -15.00
N THR A 83 -3.45 2.90 -14.73
CA THR A 83 -3.60 3.94 -13.70
C THR A 83 -3.28 3.38 -12.31
N VAL A 84 -3.79 2.19 -12.00
CA VAL A 84 -3.48 1.49 -10.73
C VAL A 84 -1.99 1.23 -10.62
N GLU A 85 -1.36 0.70 -11.67
CA GLU A 85 0.08 0.43 -11.73
C GLU A 85 0.90 1.70 -11.52
N THR A 86 0.51 2.80 -12.14
CA THR A 86 1.20 4.10 -12.00
C THR A 86 1.20 4.57 -10.56
N ILE A 87 0.05 4.49 -9.87
CA ILE A 87 -0.07 4.90 -8.48
C ILE A 87 0.72 3.94 -7.57
N ALA A 88 0.57 2.63 -7.78
CA ALA A 88 1.27 1.62 -7.00
C ALA A 88 2.79 1.79 -7.08
N ASN A 89 3.35 1.99 -8.28
CA ASN A 89 4.77 2.19 -8.50
C ASN A 89 5.32 3.51 -7.91
N LYS A 90 4.46 4.49 -7.65
CA LYS A 90 4.85 5.69 -6.89
C LYS A 90 5.01 5.41 -5.40
N ILE A 91 4.27 4.47 -4.85
CA ILE A 91 4.35 4.05 -3.44
C ILE A 91 5.53 3.09 -3.25
N GLY A 92 5.66 2.10 -4.13
CA GLY A 92 6.70 1.09 -4.09
C GLY A 92 6.55 0.10 -5.25
N TYR A 93 7.28 -0.99 -5.22
CA TYR A 93 7.13 -2.05 -6.21
C TYR A 93 5.86 -2.87 -5.99
N VAL A 94 5.28 -3.35 -7.07
CA VAL A 94 4.14 -4.27 -7.02
C VAL A 94 4.65 -5.67 -6.63
N ARG A 95 4.19 -6.17 -5.50
CA ARG A 95 4.53 -7.53 -5.05
C ARG A 95 3.86 -8.57 -5.93
N ASN A 96 4.62 -9.52 -6.42
CA ASN A 96 4.07 -10.67 -7.12
C ASN A 96 3.53 -11.70 -6.13
N SER A 97 2.28 -12.11 -6.35
CA SER A 97 1.63 -13.22 -5.68
C SER A 97 1.56 -14.45 -6.59
N ILE A 98 0.89 -15.52 -6.14
CA ILE A 98 0.57 -16.69 -6.99
C ILE A 98 -0.30 -16.32 -8.20
N PHE A 99 -0.99 -15.17 -8.14
CA PHE A 99 -1.84 -14.63 -9.22
C PHE A 99 -1.08 -13.65 -10.12
N GLY A 100 0.21 -13.42 -9.91
CA GLY A 100 1.01 -12.39 -10.56
C GLY A 100 1.05 -11.09 -9.78
N GLY A 101 1.41 -9.98 -10.45
CA GLY A 101 1.49 -8.64 -9.84
C GLY A 101 0.13 -7.95 -9.85
N LEU A 102 -0.25 -7.40 -11.00
CA LEU A 102 -1.55 -6.78 -11.20
C LEU A 102 -2.42 -7.69 -12.08
N TRP A 103 -3.66 -7.87 -11.66
CA TRP A 103 -4.64 -8.62 -12.46
C TRP A 103 -6.02 -7.98 -12.33
N SER A 104 -6.89 -8.27 -13.29
CA SER A 104 -8.31 -7.92 -13.19
C SER A 104 -9.12 -9.20 -13.05
N PHE A 105 -10.22 -9.11 -12.33
CA PHE A 105 -11.18 -10.19 -12.20
C PHE A 105 -12.61 -9.64 -12.24
N GLU A 106 -13.53 -10.49 -12.62
CA GLU A 106 -14.95 -10.21 -12.63
C GLU A 106 -15.67 -11.26 -11.78
N SER A 107 -16.88 -10.94 -11.36
CA SER A 107 -17.74 -11.90 -10.68
C SER A 107 -18.00 -13.11 -11.58
N ASP A 108 -17.79 -14.31 -11.07
CA ASP A 108 -17.98 -15.56 -11.79
C ASP A 108 -18.55 -16.62 -10.83
N GLU A 109 -19.85 -16.87 -10.93
CA GLU A 109 -20.56 -17.81 -10.06
C GLU A 109 -20.12 -19.27 -10.26
N ASN A 110 -19.38 -19.59 -11.33
CA ASN A 110 -18.85 -20.92 -11.56
C ASN A 110 -17.55 -21.20 -10.79
N LYS A 111 -16.98 -20.19 -10.15
CA LYS A 111 -15.78 -20.33 -9.32
C LYS A 111 -16.16 -20.54 -7.87
N ALA A 112 -15.56 -21.56 -7.25
CA ALA A 112 -15.82 -21.92 -5.86
C ALA A 112 -15.22 -20.96 -4.80
N ASP A 113 -14.57 -19.90 -5.21
CA ASP A 113 -13.93 -18.93 -4.32
C ASP A 113 -14.88 -17.74 -4.08
N SER A 114 -15.13 -17.42 -2.81
CA SER A 114 -15.97 -16.31 -2.38
C SER A 114 -15.56 -14.96 -2.96
N ALA A 115 -14.29 -14.77 -3.32
CA ALA A 115 -13.80 -13.55 -3.97
C ALA A 115 -14.43 -13.30 -5.36
N TYR A 116 -14.97 -14.34 -6.01
CA TYR A 116 -15.62 -14.23 -7.32
C TYR A 116 -17.15 -14.22 -7.24
N THR A 117 -17.73 -14.41 -6.04
CA THR A 117 -19.18 -14.38 -5.85
C THR A 117 -19.66 -12.94 -5.57
N GLN A 118 -20.98 -12.75 -5.58
CA GLN A 118 -21.63 -11.51 -5.16
C GLN A 118 -22.11 -11.57 -3.70
N GLU A 119 -21.65 -12.55 -2.94
CA GLU A 119 -21.98 -12.69 -1.54
C GLU A 119 -21.27 -11.63 -0.70
N GLU A 120 -21.87 -11.28 0.43
CA GLU A 120 -21.29 -10.34 1.38
C GLU A 120 -20.02 -10.91 1.99
N LEU A 121 -18.90 -10.23 1.79
CA LEU A 121 -17.65 -10.49 2.50
C LEU A 121 -17.62 -9.68 3.79
N ARG A 122 -17.53 -10.36 4.93
CA ARG A 122 -17.36 -9.69 6.22
C ARG A 122 -16.01 -8.95 6.27
N PRO A 123 -15.91 -7.85 7.04
CA PRO A 123 -14.63 -7.18 7.23
C PRO A 123 -13.54 -8.16 7.66
N HIS A 124 -12.42 -8.16 6.91
CA HIS A 124 -11.29 -9.06 7.14
C HIS A 124 -9.98 -8.38 6.72
N THR A 125 -8.89 -9.02 7.04
CA THR A 125 -7.57 -8.69 6.51
C THR A 125 -7.03 -9.87 5.74
N ASP A 126 -6.47 -9.61 4.56
CA ASP A 126 -5.80 -10.63 3.77
C ASP A 126 -4.40 -10.92 4.31
N SER A 127 -3.85 -12.06 3.90
CA SER A 127 -2.45 -12.44 4.17
C SER A 127 -2.09 -12.48 5.67
N THR A 128 -3.04 -12.85 6.53
CA THR A 128 -2.83 -12.96 7.99
C THR A 128 -1.79 -14.02 8.39
N TYR A 129 -1.40 -14.86 7.45
CA TYR A 129 -0.36 -15.89 7.60
C TYR A 129 1.06 -15.37 7.29
N SER A 130 1.20 -14.10 6.87
CA SER A 130 2.47 -13.47 6.54
C SER A 130 2.84 -12.42 7.58
N ASN A 131 4.11 -12.33 7.93
CA ASN A 131 4.66 -11.32 8.85
C ASN A 131 5.26 -10.10 8.11
N ASP A 132 4.88 -9.90 6.86
CA ASP A 132 5.41 -8.84 6.01
C ASP A 132 4.90 -7.44 6.42
#